data_2cedf11d2356ec5cdee3d24b12825cc1
#
_entry.id   2cedf11d2356ec5cdee3d24b12825cc1
#
_cell.length_a   1.000
_cell.length_b   1.000
_cell.length_c   1.000
_cell.angle_alpha   90.00
_cell.angle_beta   90.00
_cell.angle_gamma   90.00
#
_symmetry.space_group_name_H-M   'P 1'
#
loop_
_entity.id
_entity.type
_entity.pdbx_description
1 polymer ?
#
loop_
_entity_poly.entity_id
_entity_poly.type
_entity_poly.pdbx_seq_one_letter_code
_entity_poly.pdbx_strand_id
1 'polypeptide(L)'
;MLRSLRLRVTFWITTSVIVVAMAVRYLSYHVTQDILIHDIDTQLWTRLGALKTQQQFAADTLLNPIYPLGSLLLPTLRSASDWKPSIAMRFLMPSGIAMDRHAKPFPYFAAVFRTDGTVIGSLALPNNIPWADACRGHRETLWNTPQNDYRLAACTGTDETLLLVGTPLSHLKQALRELVWFYTWTLTLSWFPIAIVLWAILSQIMKPLKRISETARRITQGHFDDRIDVAQADSELLGMAETINGMLDRLNAVRVSQARFNANVAHEIRNPIHGILMQTDVSQESPRSEVELTHTVAHCRALALRLQSLSDALLSLAKAESVASDSLFAIDLEPVLEEALEQVSGMAKAKLIALHASVQSTVVHGNADLLHQVFVNLLVNAIQHTPANGNVEVALLHAGGRLIVRVIDHGIGIAPENVDGLFTRFFGESRAGNTAREGHGLGLAICKSIMHGHRGDVVHVATPGGGATFEVQFARD
;
A
#
# COMPACT_ATOMS: atom_id res chain seq x y z
N MET A 1 -18.55 17.11 -4.84
CA MET A 1 -17.13 16.73 -4.91
C MET A 1 -17.01 15.23 -4.64
N LEU A 2 -16.36 14.49 -5.55
CA LEU A 2 -16.29 13.04 -5.63
C LEU A 2 -15.71 12.39 -4.36
N ARG A 3 -16.57 11.87 -3.47
CA ARG A 3 -16.15 11.25 -2.20
C ARG A 3 -15.57 9.84 -2.36
N SER A 4 -15.79 9.15 -3.46
CA SER A 4 -15.29 7.78 -3.66
C SER A 4 -14.01 7.77 -4.48
N LEU A 5 -13.01 6.99 -4.03
CA LEU A 5 -11.74 6.80 -4.73
C LEU A 5 -11.96 6.31 -6.18
N ARG A 6 -12.96 5.43 -6.38
CA ARG A 6 -13.36 4.92 -7.71
C ARG A 6 -13.68 6.06 -8.67
N LEU A 7 -14.55 6.99 -8.26
CA LEU A 7 -14.95 8.13 -9.07
C LEU A 7 -13.76 9.04 -9.40
N ARG A 8 -12.84 9.24 -8.47
CA ARG A 8 -11.64 10.04 -8.71
C ARG A 8 -10.71 9.37 -9.72
N VAL A 9 -10.39 8.08 -9.53
CA VAL A 9 -9.50 7.33 -10.43
C VAL A 9 -10.11 7.24 -11.82
N THR A 10 -11.40 6.87 -11.93
CA THR A 10 -12.11 6.84 -13.21
C THR A 10 -12.09 8.21 -13.87
N PHE A 11 -12.38 9.27 -13.14
CA PHE A 11 -12.35 10.65 -13.67
C PHE A 11 -10.97 11.05 -14.20
N TRP A 12 -9.89 10.79 -13.45
CA TRP A 12 -8.54 11.15 -13.88
C TRP A 12 -8.09 10.34 -15.10
N ILE A 13 -8.33 9.03 -15.12
CA ILE A 13 -8.00 8.19 -16.27
C ILE A 13 -8.82 8.64 -17.49
N THR A 14 -10.12 8.87 -17.30
CA THR A 14 -10.98 9.33 -18.39
C THR A 14 -10.53 10.67 -18.93
N THR A 15 -10.22 11.62 -18.08
CA THR A 15 -9.74 12.95 -18.49
C THR A 15 -8.40 12.85 -19.23
N SER A 16 -7.45 12.03 -18.74
CA SER A 16 -6.15 11.84 -19.39
C SER A 16 -6.30 11.27 -20.81
N VAL A 17 -7.16 10.28 -21.00
CA VAL A 17 -7.38 9.71 -22.34
C VAL A 17 -8.07 10.69 -23.27
N ILE A 18 -9.02 11.52 -22.79
CA ILE A 18 -9.62 12.60 -23.58
C ILE A 18 -8.55 13.57 -24.07
N VAL A 19 -7.65 13.99 -23.17
CA VAL A 19 -6.55 14.90 -23.52
C VAL A 19 -5.64 14.31 -24.60
N VAL A 20 -5.24 13.04 -24.43
CA VAL A 20 -4.42 12.32 -25.43
C VAL A 20 -5.17 12.20 -26.75
N ALA A 21 -6.45 11.85 -26.75
CA ALA A 21 -7.26 11.75 -27.93
C ALA A 21 -7.38 13.08 -28.69
N MET A 22 -7.57 14.20 -27.93
CA MET A 22 -7.57 15.54 -28.52
C MET A 22 -6.22 15.90 -29.14
N ALA A 23 -5.11 15.55 -28.47
CA ALA A 23 -3.76 15.79 -28.99
C ALA A 23 -3.49 15.00 -30.26
N VAL A 24 -3.87 13.71 -30.31
CA VAL A 24 -3.74 12.86 -31.51
C VAL A 24 -4.57 13.43 -32.65
N ARG A 25 -5.82 13.84 -32.37
CA ARG A 25 -6.69 14.47 -33.37
C ARG A 25 -6.09 15.77 -33.94
N TYR A 26 -5.58 16.63 -33.06
CA TYR A 26 -4.93 17.87 -33.47
C TYR A 26 -3.72 17.62 -34.36
N LEU A 27 -2.85 16.70 -33.93
CA LEU A 27 -1.65 16.33 -34.68
C LEU A 27 -2.01 15.72 -36.04
N SER A 28 -2.93 14.76 -36.06
CA SER A 28 -3.41 14.14 -37.32
C SER A 28 -3.98 15.18 -38.30
N TYR A 29 -4.76 16.14 -37.79
CA TYR A 29 -5.31 17.21 -38.64
C TYR A 29 -4.21 18.04 -39.30
N HIS A 30 -3.22 18.50 -38.51
CA HIS A 30 -2.13 19.35 -39.02
C HIS A 30 -1.21 18.59 -39.97
N VAL A 31 -0.82 17.36 -39.60
CA VAL A 31 0.02 16.52 -40.48
C VAL A 31 -0.67 16.22 -41.80
N THR A 32 -1.96 15.88 -41.74
CA THR A 32 -2.73 15.61 -42.98
C THR A 32 -2.89 16.87 -43.82
N GLN A 33 -3.14 18.01 -43.20
CA GLN A 33 -3.23 19.30 -43.89
C GLN A 33 -1.92 19.64 -44.63
N ASP A 34 -0.79 19.50 -43.93
CA ASP A 34 0.52 19.83 -44.50
C ASP A 34 0.88 18.90 -45.66
N ILE A 35 0.59 17.58 -45.52
CA ILE A 35 0.83 16.61 -46.60
C ILE A 35 -0.03 16.93 -47.84
N LEU A 36 -1.32 17.25 -47.62
CA LEU A 36 -2.24 17.54 -48.71
C LEU A 36 -1.87 18.86 -49.42
N ILE A 37 -1.46 19.88 -48.66
CA ILE A 37 -0.99 21.14 -49.26
C ILE A 37 0.28 20.90 -50.04
N HIS A 38 1.24 20.13 -49.51
CA HIS A 38 2.48 19.80 -50.21
C HIS A 38 2.23 19.02 -51.51
N ASP A 39 1.30 18.10 -51.49
CA ASP A 39 0.90 17.35 -52.71
C ASP A 39 0.28 18.29 -53.75
N ILE A 40 -0.61 19.21 -53.34
CA ILE A 40 -1.19 20.25 -54.23
C ILE A 40 -0.09 21.14 -54.81
N ASP A 41 0.84 21.58 -53.99
CA ASP A 41 1.95 22.44 -54.41
C ASP A 41 2.82 21.78 -55.46
N THR A 42 3.17 20.51 -55.23
CA THR A 42 3.96 19.70 -56.20
C THR A 42 3.24 19.54 -57.54
N GLN A 43 1.93 19.33 -57.48
CA GLN A 43 1.12 19.18 -58.72
C GLN A 43 0.98 20.53 -59.43
N LEU A 44 0.78 21.63 -58.74
CA LEU A 44 0.72 22.95 -59.32
C LEU A 44 2.01 23.32 -60.04
N TRP A 45 3.16 23.08 -59.41
CA TRP A 45 4.47 23.28 -60.03
C TRP A 45 4.71 22.40 -61.25
N THR A 46 4.37 21.14 -61.17
CA THR A 46 4.48 20.20 -62.31
C THR A 46 3.69 20.69 -63.53
N ARG A 47 2.43 21.13 -63.30
CA ARG A 47 1.56 21.66 -64.34
C ARG A 47 2.01 23.00 -64.90
N LEU A 48 2.50 23.84 -64.01
CA LEU A 48 3.03 25.12 -64.38
C LEU A 48 4.31 24.98 -65.24
N GLY A 49 5.19 24.02 -64.89
CA GLY A 49 6.36 23.66 -65.70
C GLY A 49 5.96 23.11 -67.08
N ALA A 50 4.96 22.26 -67.14
CA ALA A 50 4.44 21.77 -68.42
C ALA A 50 3.89 22.84 -69.33
N LEU A 51 3.17 23.81 -68.74
CA LEU A 51 2.65 24.98 -69.46
C LEU A 51 3.80 25.88 -69.97
N LYS A 52 4.81 26.13 -69.16
CA LYS A 52 5.98 26.91 -69.52
C LYS A 52 6.76 26.26 -70.70
N THR A 53 7.00 24.95 -70.62
CA THR A 53 7.68 24.19 -71.70
C THR A 53 6.88 24.25 -72.99
N GLN A 54 5.54 24.13 -72.91
CA GLN A 54 4.67 24.17 -74.07
C GLN A 54 4.63 25.58 -74.69
N GLN A 55 4.61 26.61 -73.87
CA GLN A 55 4.68 28.00 -74.33
C GLN A 55 6.02 28.29 -75.06
N GLN A 56 7.12 27.80 -74.52
CA GLN A 56 8.42 27.88 -75.17
C GLN A 56 8.42 27.14 -76.52
N PHE A 57 7.91 25.90 -76.53
CA PHE A 57 7.85 25.14 -77.78
C PHE A 57 6.93 25.84 -78.84
N ALA A 58 5.83 26.44 -78.38
CA ALA A 58 4.95 27.19 -79.27
C ALA A 58 5.63 28.48 -79.79
N ALA A 59 6.40 29.18 -78.96
CA ALA A 59 7.14 30.37 -79.35
C ALA A 59 8.27 30.02 -80.36
N ASP A 60 8.93 28.88 -80.15
CA ASP A 60 10.04 28.41 -81.04
C ASP A 60 9.50 27.85 -82.38
N THR A 61 8.25 27.33 -82.41
CA THR A 61 7.70 26.67 -83.59
C THR A 61 6.81 27.62 -84.44
N LEU A 62 6.34 28.71 -83.85
CA LEU A 62 5.40 29.64 -84.47
C LEU A 62 6.09 30.89 -85.00
N LEU A 63 6.66 30.78 -86.15
CA LEU A 63 6.85 31.86 -87.12
C LEU A 63 5.48 32.24 -87.80
N ASN A 64 4.32 31.77 -87.31
CA ASN A 64 3.04 32.00 -87.93
C ASN A 64 1.93 32.32 -86.91
N PRO A 65 1.33 33.52 -86.94
CA PRO A 65 0.48 34.06 -85.87
C PRO A 65 -0.99 33.62 -85.89
N ILE A 66 -1.31 32.44 -86.43
CA ILE A 66 -2.75 32.10 -86.71
C ILE A 66 -3.37 31.12 -85.71
N TYR A 67 -2.67 30.57 -84.73
CA TYR A 67 -3.31 29.68 -83.77
C TYR A 67 -3.58 30.37 -82.44
N PRO A 68 -4.82 30.41 -82.00
CA PRO A 68 -5.12 30.98 -80.68
C PRO A 68 -4.49 30.11 -79.60
N LEU A 69 -3.69 30.72 -78.73
CA LEU A 69 -3.01 30.12 -77.58
C LEU A 69 -3.91 29.17 -76.74
N GLY A 70 -5.24 29.40 -76.79
CA GLY A 70 -6.24 28.56 -76.13
C GLY A 70 -6.34 27.15 -76.67
N SER A 71 -6.09 26.92 -78.00
CA SER A 71 -6.18 25.59 -78.57
C SER A 71 -4.95 24.73 -78.29
N LEU A 72 -3.81 25.33 -78.02
CA LEU A 72 -2.56 24.67 -77.64
C LEU A 72 -2.55 24.28 -76.15
N LEU A 73 -3.22 25.04 -75.29
CA LEU A 73 -3.29 24.77 -73.85
C LEU A 73 -4.31 23.66 -73.51
N LEU A 74 -5.34 23.47 -74.31
CA LEU A 74 -6.41 22.48 -74.05
C LEU A 74 -5.95 21.01 -73.98
N PRO A 75 -5.06 20.46 -74.82
CA PRO A 75 -4.66 19.08 -74.74
C PRO A 75 -3.87 18.74 -73.50
N THR A 76 -2.96 19.61 -73.09
CA THR A 76 -2.10 19.38 -71.92
C THR A 76 -2.85 19.48 -70.58
N LEU A 77 -3.81 20.36 -70.54
CA LEU A 77 -4.68 20.49 -69.37
C LEU A 77 -5.73 19.38 -69.27
N ARG A 78 -6.16 18.82 -70.46
CA ARG A 78 -7.05 17.66 -70.52
C ARG A 78 -6.35 16.33 -70.15
N SER A 79 -5.09 16.10 -70.52
CA SER A 79 -4.32 14.89 -70.12
C SER A 79 -3.97 14.92 -68.62
N ALA A 80 -4.06 16.09 -67.99
CA ALA A 80 -3.83 16.28 -66.57
C ALA A 80 -5.03 15.86 -65.68
N SER A 81 -6.11 15.31 -66.30
CA SER A 81 -7.29 14.82 -65.54
C SER A 81 -7.07 13.49 -64.79
N ASP A 82 -5.96 12.78 -65.06
CA ASP A 82 -5.62 11.55 -64.34
C ASP A 82 -4.87 11.82 -63.02
N TRP A 83 -5.57 12.48 -62.11
CA TRP A 83 -5.08 12.60 -60.76
C TRP A 83 -5.06 11.24 -60.05
N LYS A 84 -3.87 10.77 -59.68
CA LYS A 84 -3.69 9.60 -58.81
C LYS A 84 -3.25 10.11 -57.46
N PRO A 85 -4.00 9.84 -56.34
CA PRO A 85 -3.58 10.22 -55.04
C PRO A 85 -2.20 9.62 -54.71
N SER A 86 -1.33 10.41 -54.12
CA SER A 86 0.00 9.94 -53.68
C SER A 86 -0.13 8.72 -52.75
N ILE A 87 0.90 7.89 -52.68
CA ILE A 87 0.91 6.71 -51.79
C ILE A 87 0.64 7.15 -50.35
N ALA A 88 1.17 8.30 -49.92
CA ALA A 88 0.94 8.86 -48.58
C ALA A 88 -0.56 9.16 -48.34
N MET A 89 -1.29 9.64 -49.36
CA MET A 89 -2.71 9.94 -49.24
C MET A 89 -3.58 8.67 -49.10
N ARG A 90 -3.12 7.52 -49.69
CA ARG A 90 -3.79 6.22 -49.55
C ARG A 90 -3.65 5.62 -48.17
N PHE A 91 -2.56 5.89 -47.45
CA PHE A 91 -2.31 5.39 -46.11
C PHE A 91 -2.98 6.23 -45.01
N LEU A 92 -3.18 7.53 -45.23
CA LEU A 92 -3.76 8.45 -44.26
C LEU A 92 -5.29 8.48 -44.27
N MET A 93 -5.92 8.00 -45.31
CA MET A 93 -7.38 7.91 -45.35
C MET A 93 -7.86 6.54 -44.87
N PRO A 94 -8.80 6.48 -43.92
CA PRO A 94 -9.43 5.25 -43.50
C PRO A 94 -10.06 4.55 -44.69
N SER A 95 -9.91 3.25 -44.78
CA SER A 95 -10.39 2.37 -45.88
C SER A 95 -11.90 2.41 -46.14
N GLY A 96 -12.67 3.15 -45.33
CA GLY A 96 -14.11 3.34 -45.47
C GLY A 96 -14.50 4.65 -46.14
N ILE A 97 -13.58 5.63 -46.25
CA ILE A 97 -13.79 6.80 -47.09
C ILE A 97 -13.34 6.39 -48.51
N ALA A 98 -14.20 5.62 -49.18
CA ALA A 98 -14.01 5.36 -50.59
C ALA A 98 -14.02 6.74 -51.25
N MET A 99 -12.83 7.24 -51.61
CA MET A 99 -12.78 8.25 -52.63
C MET A 99 -13.55 7.61 -53.81
N ASP A 100 -14.72 8.16 -54.08
CA ASP A 100 -15.51 7.74 -55.22
C ASP A 100 -14.54 7.61 -56.38
N ARG A 101 -14.43 6.40 -56.96
CA ARG A 101 -13.55 6.15 -58.11
C ARG A 101 -13.93 7.03 -59.32
N HIS A 102 -15.03 7.77 -59.17
CA HIS A 102 -15.55 8.79 -60.06
C HIS A 102 -15.37 10.21 -59.50
N ALA A 103 -14.61 10.41 -58.39
CA ALA A 103 -14.29 11.75 -57.93
C ALA A 103 -13.66 12.53 -59.09
N LYS A 104 -14.37 13.52 -59.54
CA LYS A 104 -13.87 14.43 -60.58
C LYS A 104 -12.50 14.94 -60.15
N PRO A 105 -11.49 14.93 -61.05
CA PRO A 105 -10.15 15.46 -60.73
C PRO A 105 -10.31 16.88 -60.13
N PHE A 106 -9.43 17.23 -59.19
CA PHE A 106 -9.45 18.59 -58.63
C PHE A 106 -9.56 19.57 -59.78
N PRO A 107 -10.57 20.44 -59.78
CA PRO A 107 -10.76 21.38 -60.85
C PRO A 107 -9.59 22.37 -60.85
N TYR A 108 -8.65 22.15 -61.75
CA TYR A 108 -7.59 23.12 -61.96
C TYR A 108 -8.08 24.15 -62.97
N PHE A 109 -7.67 25.37 -62.72
CA PHE A 109 -7.77 26.41 -63.72
C PHE A 109 -6.38 26.93 -64.08
N ALA A 110 -6.23 27.45 -65.24
CA ALA A 110 -5.01 28.07 -65.72
C ALA A 110 -5.31 29.32 -66.49
N ALA A 111 -4.39 30.28 -66.44
CA ALA A 111 -4.49 31.48 -67.21
C ALA A 111 -3.10 31.99 -67.59
N VAL A 112 -3.07 32.69 -68.71
CA VAL A 112 -1.90 33.42 -69.18
C VAL A 112 -2.28 34.90 -69.23
N PHE A 113 -1.49 35.68 -68.48
CA PHE A 113 -1.69 37.14 -68.42
C PHE A 113 -0.54 37.82 -69.12
N ARG A 114 -0.83 38.95 -69.73
CA ARG A 114 0.18 39.95 -70.18
C ARG A 114 0.64 40.81 -69.00
N THR A 115 1.74 41.47 -69.12
CA THR A 115 2.25 42.41 -68.09
C THR A 115 1.32 43.55 -67.75
N ASP A 116 0.41 43.93 -68.67
CA ASP A 116 -0.65 44.89 -68.41
C ASP A 116 -1.87 44.32 -67.62
N GLY A 117 -1.84 43.06 -67.26
CA GLY A 117 -2.92 42.37 -66.55
C GLY A 117 -4.04 41.85 -67.43
N THR A 118 -3.91 41.98 -68.75
CA THR A 118 -4.94 41.41 -69.69
C THR A 118 -4.76 39.89 -69.79
N VAL A 119 -5.90 39.17 -69.82
CA VAL A 119 -5.90 37.69 -69.96
C VAL A 119 -5.75 37.37 -71.44
N ILE A 120 -4.66 36.65 -71.82
CA ILE A 120 -4.42 36.20 -73.18
C ILE A 120 -5.17 34.91 -73.45
N GLY A 121 -5.22 34.01 -72.45
CA GLY A 121 -5.92 32.75 -72.50
C GLY A 121 -6.21 32.22 -71.12
N SER A 122 -7.33 31.53 -70.95
CA SER A 122 -7.73 30.94 -69.69
C SER A 122 -8.46 29.62 -69.86
N LEU A 123 -8.31 28.74 -68.91
CA LEU A 123 -9.09 27.51 -68.78
C LEU A 123 -9.76 27.50 -67.38
N ALA A 124 -11.07 27.47 -67.37
CA ALA A 124 -11.89 27.34 -66.17
C ALA A 124 -11.62 28.40 -65.11
N LEU A 125 -11.20 29.60 -65.53
CA LEU A 125 -10.84 30.70 -64.58
C LEU A 125 -12.12 31.16 -63.87
N PRO A 126 -12.15 31.20 -62.54
CA PRO A 126 -13.26 31.75 -61.79
C PRO A 126 -13.46 33.24 -62.04
N ASN A 127 -14.70 33.65 -62.33
CA ASN A 127 -14.99 35.05 -62.67
C ASN A 127 -15.11 36.01 -61.48
N ASN A 128 -15.08 35.49 -60.28
CA ASN A 128 -15.35 36.26 -59.04
C ASN A 128 -14.08 36.84 -58.36
N ILE A 129 -12.94 36.76 -59.02
CA ILE A 129 -11.67 37.20 -58.46
C ILE A 129 -11.03 38.25 -59.39
N PRO A 130 -10.56 39.38 -58.87
CA PRO A 130 -9.78 40.34 -59.64
C PRO A 130 -8.35 39.82 -59.84
N TRP A 131 -8.17 38.95 -60.85
CA TRP A 131 -6.92 38.22 -61.05
C TRP A 131 -5.70 39.10 -61.31
N ALA A 132 -5.88 40.23 -61.99
CA ALA A 132 -4.82 41.17 -62.25
C ALA A 132 -4.20 41.71 -60.96
N ASP A 133 -5.02 41.96 -59.93
CA ASP A 133 -4.55 42.40 -58.62
C ASP A 133 -4.07 41.23 -57.77
N ALA A 134 -4.68 40.07 -57.87
CA ALA A 134 -4.30 38.85 -57.11
C ALA A 134 -2.91 38.30 -57.52
N CYS A 135 -2.49 38.57 -58.80
CA CYS A 135 -1.18 38.17 -59.31
C CYS A 135 -0.07 39.21 -59.15
N ARG A 136 -0.42 40.45 -58.72
CA ARG A 136 0.53 41.55 -58.61
C ARG A 136 1.53 41.29 -57.52
N GLY A 137 2.80 41.24 -57.89
CA GLY A 137 3.91 40.97 -56.96
C GLY A 137 4.29 39.51 -56.76
N HIS A 138 3.52 38.56 -57.29
CA HIS A 138 3.76 37.11 -57.16
C HIS A 138 4.40 36.56 -58.43
N ARG A 139 5.76 36.51 -58.51
CA ARG A 139 6.50 35.91 -59.60
C ARG A 139 7.22 34.68 -59.04
N GLU A 140 7.05 33.53 -59.65
CA GLU A 140 7.68 32.26 -59.26
C GLU A 140 7.38 31.86 -57.77
N THR A 141 6.12 32.00 -57.37
CA THR A 141 5.68 31.76 -55.98
C THR A 141 4.43 30.94 -55.95
N LEU A 142 4.26 30.31 -54.75
CA LEU A 142 2.99 29.64 -54.36
C LEU A 142 2.31 30.46 -53.24
N TRP A 143 1.04 30.76 -53.39
CA TRP A 143 0.28 31.51 -52.37
C TRP A 143 -1.20 31.11 -52.35
N ASN A 144 -1.86 31.45 -51.28
CA ASN A 144 -3.30 31.35 -51.18
C ASN A 144 -3.95 32.71 -51.53
N THR A 145 -5.15 32.68 -52.12
CA THR A 145 -5.94 33.92 -52.23
C THR A 145 -6.26 34.46 -50.82
N PRO A 146 -6.52 35.80 -50.70
CA PRO A 146 -6.81 36.43 -49.40
C PRO A 146 -7.94 35.76 -48.61
N GLN A 147 -8.91 35.16 -49.30
CA GLN A 147 -10.02 34.40 -48.68
C GLN A 147 -9.70 32.93 -48.41
N ASN A 148 -8.48 32.48 -48.71
CA ASN A 148 -8.06 31.09 -48.60
C ASN A 148 -8.94 30.09 -49.40
N ASP A 149 -9.53 30.52 -50.48
CA ASP A 149 -10.41 29.69 -51.30
C ASP A 149 -9.65 28.94 -52.43
N TYR A 150 -8.53 29.50 -52.86
CA TYR A 150 -7.73 28.93 -53.94
C TYR A 150 -6.24 28.89 -53.55
N ARG A 151 -5.54 27.85 -54.00
CA ARG A 151 -4.08 27.72 -53.96
C ARG A 151 -3.57 27.99 -55.37
N LEU A 152 -2.61 28.90 -55.49
CA LEU A 152 -2.14 29.46 -56.75
C LEU A 152 -0.64 29.24 -56.89
N ALA A 153 -0.21 28.95 -58.12
CA ALA A 153 1.19 28.95 -58.53
C ALA A 153 1.35 29.85 -59.76
N ALA A 154 2.33 30.70 -59.76
CA ALA A 154 2.66 31.52 -60.94
C ALA A 154 4.13 31.41 -61.30
N CYS A 155 4.44 31.53 -62.59
CA CYS A 155 5.79 31.73 -63.06
C CYS A 155 5.79 32.68 -64.26
N THR A 156 6.96 33.27 -64.53
CA THR A 156 7.18 34.05 -65.76
C THR A 156 7.36 33.14 -66.96
N GLY A 157 6.53 33.40 -67.99
CA GLY A 157 6.58 32.76 -69.29
C GLY A 157 7.47 33.53 -70.24
N THR A 158 7.39 33.19 -71.55
CA THR A 158 8.01 33.91 -72.68
C THR A 158 7.31 35.27 -72.91
N ASP A 159 8.00 36.22 -73.49
CA ASP A 159 7.48 37.58 -73.77
C ASP A 159 6.87 38.32 -72.56
N GLU A 160 7.51 38.17 -71.41
CA GLU A 160 7.07 38.82 -70.15
C GLU A 160 5.64 38.46 -69.73
N THR A 161 5.09 37.33 -70.20
CA THR A 161 3.80 36.85 -69.77
C THR A 161 3.89 36.20 -68.38
N LEU A 162 2.73 36.22 -67.63
CA LEU A 162 2.58 35.53 -66.35
C LEU A 162 1.70 34.32 -66.57
N LEU A 163 2.26 33.16 -66.28
CA LEU A 163 1.53 31.86 -66.28
C LEU A 163 1.02 31.64 -64.89
N LEU A 164 -0.27 31.37 -64.74
CA LEU A 164 -0.95 31.07 -63.48
C LEU A 164 -1.65 29.74 -63.58
N VAL A 165 -1.46 28.89 -62.54
CA VAL A 165 -2.23 27.66 -62.35
C VAL A 165 -2.78 27.70 -60.93
N GLY A 166 -4.04 27.32 -60.78
CA GLY A 166 -4.66 27.29 -59.46
C GLY A 166 -5.65 26.13 -59.28
N THR A 167 -5.96 25.85 -58.04
CA THR A 167 -6.97 24.88 -57.63
C THR A 167 -7.78 25.40 -56.46
N PRO A 168 -9.09 25.14 -56.38
CA PRO A 168 -9.90 25.51 -55.24
C PRO A 168 -9.59 24.64 -54.05
N LEU A 169 -9.47 25.22 -52.87
CA LEU A 169 -9.24 24.56 -51.61
C LEU A 169 -10.52 23.98 -50.97
N SER A 170 -11.69 24.19 -51.58
CA SER A 170 -12.98 23.68 -51.11
C SER A 170 -12.99 22.17 -50.89
N HIS A 171 -12.41 21.41 -51.83
CA HIS A 171 -12.31 19.96 -51.69
C HIS A 171 -11.38 19.54 -50.58
N LEU A 172 -10.26 20.24 -50.39
CA LEU A 172 -9.35 20.03 -49.27
C LEU A 172 -10.06 20.29 -47.92
N LYS A 173 -10.76 21.42 -47.83
CA LYS A 173 -11.53 21.79 -46.62
C LYS A 173 -12.64 20.80 -46.31
N GLN A 174 -13.26 20.20 -47.35
CA GLN A 174 -14.28 19.16 -47.21
C GLN A 174 -13.61 17.84 -46.71
N ALA A 175 -12.55 17.38 -47.34
CA ALA A 175 -11.83 16.17 -46.93
C ALA A 175 -11.34 16.25 -45.49
N LEU A 176 -10.75 17.38 -45.10
CA LEU A 176 -10.34 17.62 -43.72
C LEU A 176 -11.51 17.60 -42.73
N ARG A 177 -12.68 18.14 -43.11
CA ARG A 177 -13.89 18.13 -42.30
C ARG A 177 -14.41 16.68 -42.08
N GLU A 178 -14.47 15.88 -43.14
CA GLU A 178 -14.87 14.49 -43.05
C GLU A 178 -13.92 13.67 -42.18
N LEU A 179 -12.63 13.91 -42.31
CA LEU A 179 -11.60 13.31 -41.45
C LEU A 179 -11.79 13.67 -39.98
N VAL A 180 -12.04 14.95 -39.68
CA VAL A 180 -12.34 15.40 -38.32
C VAL A 180 -13.58 14.75 -37.74
N TRP A 181 -14.65 14.63 -38.55
CA TRP A 181 -15.87 13.94 -38.15
C TRP A 181 -15.63 12.44 -37.88
N PHE A 182 -14.91 11.78 -38.77
CA PHE A 182 -14.54 10.36 -38.59
C PHE A 182 -13.77 10.12 -37.32
N TYR A 183 -12.71 10.89 -37.04
CA TYR A 183 -11.95 10.76 -35.80
C TYR A 183 -12.80 11.10 -34.56
N THR A 184 -13.69 12.09 -34.68
CA THR A 184 -14.57 12.42 -33.56
C THR A 184 -15.49 11.28 -33.19
N TRP A 185 -16.13 10.65 -34.18
CA TRP A 185 -17.04 9.54 -33.93
C TRP A 185 -16.31 8.27 -33.48
N THR A 186 -15.19 7.91 -34.08
CA THR A 186 -14.42 6.72 -33.69
C THR A 186 -13.87 6.85 -32.28
N LEU A 187 -13.36 8.02 -31.91
CA LEU A 187 -12.88 8.27 -30.54
C LEU A 187 -14.02 8.24 -29.53
N THR A 188 -15.15 8.90 -29.80
CA THR A 188 -16.28 8.88 -28.88
C THR A 188 -16.92 7.52 -28.74
N LEU A 189 -17.02 6.73 -29.81
CA LEU A 189 -17.59 5.38 -29.76
C LEU A 189 -16.68 4.39 -29.03
N SER A 190 -15.37 4.48 -29.22
CA SER A 190 -14.40 3.61 -28.53
C SER A 190 -14.29 3.87 -27.02
N TRP A 191 -14.62 5.06 -26.59
CA TRP A 191 -14.58 5.49 -25.20
C TRP A 191 -15.54 4.73 -24.28
N PHE A 192 -16.75 4.54 -24.73
CA PHE A 192 -17.82 3.94 -23.94
C PHE A 192 -17.49 2.53 -23.44
N PRO A 193 -17.04 1.59 -24.29
CA PRO A 193 -16.63 0.27 -23.83
C PRO A 193 -15.40 0.31 -22.91
N ILE A 194 -14.42 1.18 -23.17
CA ILE A 194 -13.24 1.32 -22.31
C ILE A 194 -13.65 1.77 -20.90
N ALA A 195 -14.51 2.77 -20.79
CA ALA A 195 -15.00 3.24 -19.51
C ALA A 195 -15.77 2.16 -18.73
N ILE A 196 -16.59 1.35 -19.41
CA ILE A 196 -17.32 0.23 -18.80
C ILE A 196 -16.35 -0.84 -18.28
N VAL A 197 -15.37 -1.25 -19.09
CA VAL A 197 -14.37 -2.25 -18.70
C VAL A 197 -13.55 -1.76 -17.51
N LEU A 198 -13.09 -0.53 -17.56
CA LEU A 198 -12.34 0.08 -16.45
C LEU A 198 -13.17 0.14 -15.16
N TRP A 199 -14.45 0.54 -15.27
CA TRP A 199 -15.35 0.54 -14.12
C TRP A 199 -15.58 -0.85 -13.56
N ALA A 200 -15.74 -1.88 -14.41
CA ALA A 200 -15.90 -3.26 -14.00
C ALA A 200 -14.65 -3.78 -13.26
N ILE A 201 -13.46 -3.56 -13.82
CA ILE A 201 -12.18 -3.95 -13.21
C ILE A 201 -12.01 -3.25 -11.85
N LEU A 202 -12.21 -1.93 -11.79
CA LEU A 202 -12.09 -1.16 -10.54
C LEU A 202 -13.10 -1.65 -9.48
N SER A 203 -14.30 -2.03 -9.92
CA SER A 203 -15.32 -2.55 -9.01
C SER A 203 -14.96 -3.91 -8.43
N GLN A 204 -14.29 -4.78 -9.18
CA GLN A 204 -13.81 -6.07 -8.70
C GLN A 204 -12.65 -5.90 -7.69
N ILE A 205 -11.65 -5.09 -8.01
CA ILE A 205 -10.49 -4.83 -7.15
C ILE A 205 -10.92 -4.17 -5.81
N MET A 206 -11.95 -3.34 -5.83
CA MET A 206 -12.40 -2.64 -4.63
C MET A 206 -13.31 -3.45 -3.70
N LYS A 207 -13.88 -4.58 -4.15
CA LYS A 207 -14.75 -5.43 -3.32
C LYS A 207 -14.01 -6.04 -2.12
N PRO A 208 -12.85 -6.69 -2.28
CA PRO A 208 -12.11 -7.25 -1.16
C PRO A 208 -11.69 -6.19 -0.14
N LEU A 209 -11.21 -5.03 -0.62
CA LEU A 209 -10.80 -3.93 0.25
C LEU A 209 -11.95 -3.39 1.13
N LYS A 210 -13.18 -3.37 0.57
CA LYS A 210 -14.37 -2.98 1.32
C LYS A 210 -14.72 -4.01 2.39
N ARG A 211 -14.60 -5.31 2.07
CA ARG A 211 -14.81 -6.40 3.05
C ARG A 211 -13.81 -6.31 4.21
N ILE A 212 -12.52 -6.12 3.92
CA ILE A 212 -11.48 -5.93 4.95
C ILE A 212 -11.85 -4.75 5.86
N SER A 213 -12.25 -3.62 5.29
CA SER A 213 -12.66 -2.44 6.05
C SER A 213 -13.92 -2.67 6.90
N GLU A 214 -14.91 -3.42 6.39
CA GLU A 214 -16.12 -3.78 7.13
C GLU A 214 -15.80 -4.73 8.27
N THR A 215 -14.98 -5.76 8.06
CA THR A 215 -14.53 -6.68 9.12
C THR A 215 -13.74 -5.93 10.18
N ALA A 216 -12.80 -5.08 9.81
CA ALA A 216 -12.06 -4.24 10.76
C ALA A 216 -13.00 -3.35 11.59
N ARG A 217 -14.05 -2.79 10.99
CA ARG A 217 -15.05 -2.00 11.70
C ARG A 217 -15.89 -2.86 12.68
N ARG A 218 -16.25 -4.08 12.31
CA ARG A 218 -16.99 -5.00 13.22
C ARG A 218 -16.12 -5.39 14.42
N ILE A 219 -14.82 -5.58 14.21
CA ILE A 219 -13.85 -5.85 15.27
C ILE A 219 -13.80 -4.68 16.27
N THR A 220 -13.76 -3.42 15.79
CA THR A 220 -13.80 -2.25 16.66
C THR A 220 -15.13 -2.13 17.44
N GLN A 221 -16.20 -2.78 16.99
CA GLN A 221 -17.48 -2.86 17.66
C GLN A 221 -17.60 -4.04 18.66
N GLY A 222 -16.50 -4.81 18.85
CA GLY A 222 -16.43 -5.90 19.82
C GLY A 222 -16.56 -7.31 19.25
N HIS A 223 -16.68 -7.47 17.93
CA HIS A 223 -16.76 -8.78 17.28
C HIS A 223 -15.34 -9.31 16.95
N PHE A 224 -14.60 -9.70 17.96
CA PHE A 224 -13.21 -10.10 17.83
C PHE A 224 -13.01 -11.49 17.21
N ASP A 225 -14.07 -12.28 17.07
CA ASP A 225 -14.04 -13.62 16.48
C ASP A 225 -14.16 -13.59 14.95
N ASP A 226 -14.53 -12.43 14.38
CA ASP A 226 -14.61 -12.26 12.94
C ASP A 226 -13.21 -12.36 12.31
N ARG A 227 -13.16 -13.02 11.16
CA ARG A 227 -11.91 -13.16 10.37
C ARG A 227 -12.14 -12.67 8.95
N ILE A 228 -11.07 -12.20 8.33
CA ILE A 228 -11.08 -11.86 6.92
C ILE A 228 -11.05 -13.16 6.12
N ASP A 229 -12.06 -13.34 5.26
CA ASP A 229 -12.12 -14.51 4.38
C ASP A 229 -11.03 -14.43 3.32
N VAL A 230 -10.09 -15.37 3.39
CA VAL A 230 -8.91 -15.49 2.49
C VAL A 230 -9.23 -16.27 1.22
N ALA A 231 -10.32 -17.06 1.19
CA ALA A 231 -10.61 -17.99 0.09
C ALA A 231 -10.93 -17.30 -1.26
N GLN A 232 -11.19 -16.01 -1.25
CA GLN A 232 -11.52 -15.20 -2.44
C GLN A 232 -10.59 -13.99 -2.62
N ALA A 233 -9.45 -13.96 -1.95
CA ALA A 233 -8.49 -12.87 -2.08
C ALA A 233 -7.48 -13.17 -3.20
N ASP A 234 -7.18 -12.16 -4.02
CA ASP A 234 -6.07 -12.21 -4.96
C ASP A 234 -4.75 -12.40 -4.20
N SER A 235 -3.75 -13.02 -4.85
CA SER A 235 -2.47 -13.39 -4.22
C SER A 235 -1.79 -12.25 -3.45
N GLU A 236 -1.96 -11.01 -3.93
CA GLU A 236 -1.37 -9.81 -3.30
C GLU A 236 -2.15 -9.37 -2.04
N LEU A 237 -3.44 -9.65 -1.97
CA LEU A 237 -4.28 -9.36 -0.79
C LEU A 237 -4.26 -10.49 0.24
N LEU A 238 -3.87 -11.70 -0.16
CA LEU A 238 -3.77 -12.87 0.70
C LEU A 238 -2.80 -12.62 1.86
N GLY A 239 -1.59 -12.19 1.57
CA GLY A 239 -0.57 -11.89 2.59
C GLY A 239 -1.00 -10.80 3.58
N MET A 240 -1.74 -9.80 3.11
CA MET A 240 -2.30 -8.77 3.98
C MET A 240 -3.40 -9.33 4.90
N ALA A 241 -4.30 -10.15 4.35
CA ALA A 241 -5.39 -10.76 5.11
C ALA A 241 -4.86 -11.75 6.16
N GLU A 242 -3.86 -12.56 5.83
CA GLU A 242 -3.16 -13.46 6.77
C GLU A 242 -2.46 -12.68 7.89
N THR A 243 -1.75 -11.61 7.55
CA THR A 243 -1.09 -10.75 8.54
C THR A 243 -2.11 -10.13 9.51
N ILE A 244 -3.23 -9.62 9.00
CA ILE A 244 -4.29 -9.06 9.83
C ILE A 244 -4.95 -10.16 10.69
N ASN A 245 -5.26 -11.32 10.13
CA ASN A 245 -5.81 -12.44 10.90
C ASN A 245 -4.86 -12.90 12.01
N GLY A 246 -3.55 -13.00 11.74
CA GLY A 246 -2.54 -13.29 12.74
C GLY A 246 -2.45 -12.25 13.86
N MET A 247 -2.61 -10.97 13.53
CA MET A 247 -2.70 -9.89 14.53
C MET A 247 -3.98 -10.01 15.38
N LEU A 248 -5.11 -10.36 14.75
CA LEU A 248 -6.37 -10.59 15.45
C LEU A 248 -6.32 -11.79 16.40
N ASP A 249 -5.66 -12.87 16.01
CA ASP A 249 -5.46 -14.05 16.86
C ASP A 249 -4.66 -13.68 18.11
N ARG A 250 -3.57 -12.93 17.95
CA ARG A 250 -2.78 -12.41 19.08
C ARG A 250 -3.60 -11.51 19.99
N LEU A 251 -4.35 -10.57 19.41
CA LEU A 251 -5.20 -9.65 20.18
C LEU A 251 -6.28 -10.38 20.96
N ASN A 252 -6.93 -11.39 20.35
CA ASN A 252 -7.92 -12.21 21.02
C ASN A 252 -7.30 -13.07 22.14
N ALA A 253 -6.12 -13.65 21.92
CA ALA A 253 -5.39 -14.39 22.93
C ALA A 253 -5.06 -13.52 24.14
N VAL A 254 -4.57 -12.28 23.93
CA VAL A 254 -4.30 -11.31 24.99
C VAL A 254 -5.57 -10.95 25.75
N ARG A 255 -6.68 -10.69 25.03
CA ARG A 255 -7.99 -10.35 25.64
C ARG A 255 -8.52 -11.47 26.52
N VAL A 256 -8.49 -12.71 26.00
CA VAL A 256 -8.93 -13.89 26.76
C VAL A 256 -8.07 -14.11 27.99
N SER A 257 -6.75 -13.97 27.86
CA SER A 257 -5.82 -14.04 28.99
C SER A 257 -6.13 -12.97 30.03
N GLN A 258 -6.36 -11.73 29.62
CA GLN A 258 -6.71 -10.61 30.52
C GLN A 258 -8.05 -10.82 31.21
N ALA A 259 -9.06 -11.34 30.49
CA ALA A 259 -10.37 -11.65 31.11
C ALA A 259 -10.25 -12.76 32.17
N ARG A 260 -9.48 -13.81 31.89
CA ARG A 260 -9.20 -14.88 32.87
C ARG A 260 -8.44 -14.34 34.08
N PHE A 261 -7.43 -13.50 33.86
CA PHE A 261 -6.71 -12.85 34.94
C PHE A 261 -7.63 -12.04 35.84
N ASN A 262 -8.47 -11.17 35.28
CA ASN A 262 -9.41 -10.36 36.06
C ASN A 262 -10.42 -11.23 36.85
N ALA A 263 -10.90 -12.31 36.26
CA ALA A 263 -11.80 -13.25 36.94
C ALA A 263 -11.11 -13.95 38.12
N ASN A 264 -9.86 -14.40 37.92
CA ASN A 264 -9.08 -15.04 38.99
C ASN A 264 -8.76 -14.07 40.13
N VAL A 265 -8.33 -12.82 39.81
CA VAL A 265 -8.10 -11.79 40.82
C VAL A 265 -9.37 -11.56 41.64
N ALA A 266 -10.52 -11.41 40.99
CA ALA A 266 -11.79 -11.19 41.67
C ALA A 266 -12.14 -12.37 42.60
N HIS A 267 -11.86 -13.59 42.18
CA HIS A 267 -12.09 -14.80 42.96
C HIS A 267 -11.15 -14.87 44.19
N GLU A 268 -9.86 -14.62 43.99
CA GLU A 268 -8.85 -14.63 45.06
C GLU A 268 -9.00 -13.53 46.10
N ILE A 269 -9.55 -12.38 45.72
CA ILE A 269 -9.92 -11.31 46.64
C ILE A 269 -11.20 -11.69 47.43
N ARG A 270 -12.20 -12.26 46.77
CA ARG A 270 -13.49 -12.59 47.40
C ARG A 270 -13.34 -13.66 48.47
N ASN A 271 -12.48 -14.65 48.29
CA ASN A 271 -12.30 -15.77 49.19
C ASN A 271 -11.86 -15.33 50.61
N PRO A 272 -10.76 -14.58 50.82
CA PRO A 272 -10.37 -14.13 52.17
C PRO A 272 -11.37 -13.14 52.78
N ILE A 273 -11.98 -12.27 51.98
CA ILE A 273 -13.02 -11.34 52.46
C ILE A 273 -14.21 -12.12 52.99
N HIS A 274 -14.70 -13.11 52.25
CA HIS A 274 -15.80 -13.96 52.69
C HIS A 274 -15.44 -14.75 53.93
N GLY A 275 -14.23 -15.29 54.00
CA GLY A 275 -13.71 -15.94 55.22
C GLY A 275 -13.71 -15.03 56.45
N ILE A 276 -13.27 -13.75 56.31
CA ILE A 276 -13.33 -12.79 57.43
C ILE A 276 -14.78 -12.50 57.83
N LEU A 277 -15.66 -12.24 56.85
CA LEU A 277 -17.06 -11.97 57.16
C LEU A 277 -17.74 -13.13 57.87
N MET A 278 -17.56 -14.36 57.38
CA MET A 278 -18.10 -15.56 58.04
C MET A 278 -17.63 -15.72 59.49
N GLN A 279 -16.32 -15.47 59.74
CA GLN A 279 -15.76 -15.57 61.11
C GLN A 279 -16.31 -14.49 62.03
N THR A 280 -16.52 -13.27 61.54
CA THR A 280 -17.12 -12.17 62.29
C THR A 280 -18.58 -12.37 62.58
N ASP A 281 -19.38 -12.84 61.57
CA ASP A 281 -20.80 -13.09 61.74
C ASP A 281 -21.07 -14.18 62.78
N VAL A 282 -20.38 -15.33 62.67
CA VAL A 282 -20.45 -16.42 63.63
C VAL A 282 -20.02 -15.97 65.05
N SER A 283 -19.11 -15.00 65.14
CA SER A 283 -18.68 -14.45 66.45
C SER A 283 -19.68 -13.52 67.09
N GLN A 284 -20.62 -12.94 66.33
CA GLN A 284 -21.69 -12.06 66.83
C GLN A 284 -22.95 -12.85 67.25
N GLU A 285 -23.19 -14.02 66.66
CA GLU A 285 -24.41 -14.79 66.92
C GLU A 285 -24.38 -15.57 68.24
N SER A 286 -23.21 -15.84 68.79
CA SER A 286 -23.13 -16.66 70.02
C SER A 286 -22.01 -16.15 70.97
N PRO A 287 -22.25 -16.16 72.33
CA PRO A 287 -21.24 -15.88 73.31
C PRO A 287 -20.06 -16.86 73.18
N ARG A 288 -18.86 -16.36 72.98
CA ARG A 288 -17.62 -17.16 72.79
C ARG A 288 -16.68 -17.01 73.98
N SER A 289 -15.95 -18.05 74.27
CA SER A 289 -14.85 -18.02 75.24
C SER A 289 -13.70 -17.10 74.71
N GLU A 290 -12.89 -16.57 75.62
CA GLU A 290 -11.72 -15.74 75.27
C GLU A 290 -10.75 -16.50 74.35
N VAL A 291 -10.62 -17.80 74.51
CA VAL A 291 -9.79 -18.66 73.66
C VAL A 291 -10.33 -18.72 72.22
N GLU A 292 -11.68 -18.87 72.04
CA GLU A 292 -12.29 -18.88 70.71
C GLU A 292 -12.20 -17.53 70.01
N LEU A 293 -12.37 -16.43 70.76
CA LEU A 293 -12.20 -15.09 70.23
C LEU A 293 -10.75 -14.85 69.75
N THR A 294 -9.75 -15.30 70.50
CA THR A 294 -8.34 -15.24 70.14
C THR A 294 -8.05 -16.00 68.89
N HIS A 295 -8.62 -17.22 68.75
CA HIS A 295 -8.53 -18.00 67.50
C HIS A 295 -9.18 -17.32 66.31
N THR A 296 -10.36 -16.73 66.48
CA THR A 296 -11.08 -16.00 65.42
C THR A 296 -10.25 -14.79 64.97
N VAL A 297 -9.72 -14.00 65.88
CA VAL A 297 -8.88 -12.82 65.56
C VAL A 297 -7.60 -13.27 64.84
N ALA A 298 -6.93 -14.35 65.30
CA ALA A 298 -5.75 -14.91 64.66
C ALA A 298 -6.06 -15.37 63.22
N HIS A 299 -7.22 -16.02 63.01
CA HIS A 299 -7.65 -16.46 61.66
C HIS A 299 -7.96 -15.28 60.76
N CYS A 300 -8.72 -14.29 61.20
CA CYS A 300 -9.00 -13.07 60.47
C CYS A 300 -7.70 -12.33 60.10
N ARG A 301 -6.72 -12.25 61.04
CA ARG A 301 -5.42 -11.67 60.75
C ARG A 301 -4.66 -12.44 59.66
N ALA A 302 -4.68 -13.77 59.70
CA ALA A 302 -4.06 -14.59 58.63
C ALA A 302 -4.68 -14.33 57.24
N LEU A 303 -6.03 -14.24 57.19
CA LEU A 303 -6.72 -13.91 55.93
C LEU A 303 -6.42 -12.48 55.43
N ALA A 304 -6.31 -11.50 56.35
CA ALA A 304 -5.93 -10.14 56.00
C ALA A 304 -4.49 -10.07 55.45
N LEU A 305 -3.55 -10.78 56.10
CA LEU A 305 -2.16 -10.86 55.62
C LEU A 305 -2.08 -11.55 54.23
N ARG A 306 -2.91 -12.54 53.96
CA ARG A 306 -3.03 -13.17 52.66
C ARG A 306 -3.51 -12.19 51.60
N LEU A 307 -4.54 -11.37 51.92
CA LEU A 307 -5.02 -10.32 51.04
C LEU A 307 -3.95 -9.25 50.74
N GLN A 308 -3.20 -8.86 51.75
CA GLN A 308 -2.06 -7.94 51.62
C GLN A 308 -1.02 -8.51 50.66
N SER A 309 -0.61 -9.76 50.84
CA SER A 309 0.38 -10.42 49.96
C SER A 309 -0.10 -10.55 48.52
N LEU A 310 -1.39 -10.77 48.28
CA LEU A 310 -2.00 -10.75 46.97
C LEU A 310 -1.90 -9.35 46.31
N SER A 311 -2.22 -8.30 47.10
CA SER A 311 -2.11 -6.91 46.65
C SER A 311 -0.67 -6.56 46.23
N ASP A 312 0.31 -6.92 47.09
CA ASP A 312 1.72 -6.67 46.82
C ASP A 312 2.21 -7.42 45.57
N ALA A 313 1.75 -8.67 45.39
CA ALA A 313 2.05 -9.45 44.18
C ALA A 313 1.47 -8.81 42.91
N LEU A 314 0.22 -8.30 42.96
CA LEU A 314 -0.41 -7.58 41.85
C LEU A 314 0.32 -6.28 41.48
N LEU A 315 0.72 -5.49 42.49
CA LEU A 315 1.51 -4.27 42.30
C LEU A 315 2.88 -4.59 41.68
N SER A 316 3.50 -5.66 42.14
CA SER A 316 4.78 -6.12 41.61
C SER A 316 4.69 -6.58 40.19
N LEU A 317 3.59 -7.30 39.82
CA LEU A 317 3.32 -7.69 38.45
C LEU A 317 3.13 -6.47 37.52
N ALA A 318 2.36 -5.47 38.01
CA ALA A 318 2.15 -4.25 37.26
C ALA A 318 3.45 -3.44 37.04
N LYS A 319 4.31 -3.40 38.05
CA LYS A 319 5.66 -2.80 37.92
C LYS A 319 6.51 -3.57 36.92
N ALA A 320 6.53 -4.90 37.02
CA ALA A 320 7.29 -5.76 36.12
C ALA A 320 6.88 -5.58 34.65
N GLU A 321 5.58 -5.40 34.37
CA GLU A 321 5.06 -5.18 33.03
C GLU A 321 5.35 -3.77 32.48
N SER A 322 5.68 -2.80 33.36
CA SER A 322 5.96 -1.41 32.98
C SER A 322 7.45 -1.10 32.81
N VAL A 323 8.34 -2.06 33.02
CA VAL A 323 9.79 -1.85 32.90
C VAL A 323 10.15 -1.55 31.45
N ALA A 324 10.53 -0.30 31.18
CA ALA A 324 11.13 0.07 29.92
C ALA A 324 12.61 -0.37 29.90
N SER A 325 13.06 -0.90 28.77
CA SER A 325 14.45 -1.33 28.58
C SER A 325 15.50 -0.25 28.87
N ASP A 326 15.11 1.01 28.89
CA ASP A 326 15.99 2.17 29.09
C ASP A 326 16.29 2.46 30.58
N SER A 327 15.68 1.69 31.52
CA SER A 327 15.87 1.85 32.99
C SER A 327 16.77 0.77 33.61
N LEU A 328 17.53 0.02 32.79
CA LEU A 328 18.43 -1.01 33.26
C LEU A 328 19.85 -0.44 33.43
N PHE A 329 20.43 -0.69 34.58
CA PHE A 329 21.79 -0.21 34.96
C PHE A 329 22.73 -1.38 35.16
N ALA A 330 24.05 -1.15 35.06
CA ALA A 330 25.03 -2.14 35.40
C ALA A 330 25.02 -2.33 36.94
N ILE A 331 24.68 -3.55 37.38
CA ILE A 331 24.59 -3.92 38.79
C ILE A 331 25.38 -5.20 39.07
N ASP A 332 25.96 -5.32 40.27
CA ASP A 332 26.55 -6.57 40.73
C ASP A 332 25.45 -7.48 41.30
N LEU A 333 25.37 -8.72 40.86
CA LEU A 333 24.39 -9.70 41.33
C LEU A 333 24.70 -10.26 42.69
N GLU A 334 25.97 -10.27 43.14
CA GLU A 334 26.36 -10.89 44.40
C GLU A 334 25.60 -10.24 45.58
N PRO A 335 25.62 -8.92 45.80
CA PRO A 335 24.88 -8.31 46.91
C PRO A 335 23.36 -8.51 46.80
N VAL A 336 22.80 -8.54 45.56
CA VAL A 336 21.36 -8.74 45.36
C VAL A 336 20.95 -10.16 45.77
N LEU A 337 21.78 -11.16 45.46
CA LEU A 337 21.55 -12.55 45.85
C LEU A 337 21.75 -12.77 47.36
N GLU A 338 22.77 -12.15 47.96
CA GLU A 338 23.02 -12.19 49.40
C GLU A 338 21.83 -11.62 50.19
N GLU A 339 21.31 -10.45 49.79
CA GLU A 339 20.14 -9.82 50.43
C GLU A 339 18.90 -10.74 50.30
N ALA A 340 18.67 -11.34 49.13
CA ALA A 340 17.58 -12.28 48.94
C ALA A 340 17.72 -13.52 49.85
N LEU A 341 18.93 -14.08 49.98
CA LEU A 341 19.20 -15.22 50.85
C LEU A 341 19.01 -14.85 52.34
N GLU A 342 19.47 -13.68 52.76
CA GLU A 342 19.27 -13.16 54.13
C GLU A 342 17.77 -13.03 54.41
N GLN A 343 16.99 -12.45 53.54
CA GLN A 343 15.53 -12.27 53.69
C GLN A 343 14.79 -13.58 53.92
N VAL A 344 15.18 -14.68 53.22
CA VAL A 344 14.52 -15.96 53.35
C VAL A 344 15.12 -16.88 54.41
N SER A 345 16.25 -16.49 55.03
CA SER A 345 17.01 -17.31 56.02
C SER A 345 16.15 -17.70 57.22
N GLY A 346 15.30 -16.79 57.72
CA GLY A 346 14.38 -17.08 58.82
C GLY A 346 13.37 -18.17 58.51
N MET A 347 12.82 -18.17 57.30
CA MET A 347 11.88 -19.19 56.83
C MET A 347 12.59 -20.56 56.64
N ALA A 348 13.79 -20.57 56.09
CA ALA A 348 14.59 -21.79 55.91
C ALA A 348 14.95 -22.38 57.28
N LYS A 349 15.40 -21.57 58.24
CA LYS A 349 15.71 -22.02 59.59
C LYS A 349 14.50 -22.61 60.32
N ALA A 350 13.33 -21.98 60.19
CA ALA A 350 12.08 -22.45 60.77
C ALA A 350 11.69 -23.85 60.26
N LYS A 351 12.06 -24.16 59.01
CA LYS A 351 11.80 -25.47 58.34
C LYS A 351 13.00 -26.42 58.38
N LEU A 352 14.10 -26.03 59.04
CA LEU A 352 15.36 -26.75 59.12
C LEU A 352 15.99 -27.08 57.75
N ILE A 353 15.86 -26.15 56.77
CA ILE A 353 16.41 -26.27 55.42
C ILE A 353 17.81 -25.63 55.40
N ALA A 354 18.77 -26.36 54.85
CA ALA A 354 20.11 -25.83 54.57
C ALA A 354 20.12 -25.00 53.29
N LEU A 355 20.57 -23.73 53.37
CA LEU A 355 20.79 -22.86 52.19
C LEU A 355 22.27 -22.90 51.79
N HIS A 356 22.58 -23.33 50.58
CA HIS A 356 23.93 -23.32 50.02
C HIS A 356 23.99 -22.37 48.85
N ALA A 357 24.88 -21.39 48.88
CA ALA A 357 25.07 -20.43 47.81
C ALA A 357 26.53 -20.46 47.35
N SER A 358 26.71 -20.60 46.03
CA SER A 358 27.98 -20.43 45.34
C SER A 358 27.84 -19.30 44.37
N VAL A 359 28.05 -18.07 44.87
CA VAL A 359 27.87 -16.83 44.12
C VAL A 359 29.22 -16.14 44.00
N GLN A 360 29.47 -15.52 42.88
CA GLN A 360 30.66 -14.69 42.63
C GLN A 360 30.19 -13.34 42.06
N SER A 361 30.94 -12.29 42.39
CA SER A 361 30.70 -10.96 41.85
C SER A 361 30.60 -10.99 40.32
N THR A 362 29.46 -10.61 39.81
CA THR A 362 29.17 -10.66 38.38
C THR A 362 28.22 -9.52 38.02
N VAL A 363 28.65 -8.69 37.07
CA VAL A 363 27.88 -7.52 36.62
C VAL A 363 26.88 -7.92 35.52
N VAL A 364 25.65 -7.45 35.70
CA VAL A 364 24.56 -7.57 34.70
C VAL A 364 23.88 -6.22 34.50
N HIS A 365 23.19 -6.07 33.38
CA HIS A 365 22.32 -4.90 33.17
C HIS A 365 20.92 -5.23 33.72
N GLY A 366 20.50 -4.51 34.75
CA GLY A 366 19.22 -4.78 35.42
C GLY A 366 18.77 -3.69 36.39
N ASN A 367 17.63 -3.94 37.02
CA ASN A 367 17.12 -3.19 38.16
C ASN A 367 17.29 -4.10 39.41
N ALA A 368 18.07 -3.65 40.38
CA ALA A 368 18.41 -4.42 41.56
C ALA A 368 17.17 -4.88 42.34
N ASP A 369 16.22 -3.98 42.60
CA ASP A 369 15.01 -4.28 43.37
C ASP A 369 14.15 -5.38 42.68
N LEU A 370 14.02 -5.31 41.37
CA LEU A 370 13.25 -6.30 40.61
C LEU A 370 13.97 -7.63 40.54
N LEU A 371 15.28 -7.67 40.36
CA LEU A 371 16.06 -8.91 40.38
C LEU A 371 16.07 -9.54 41.77
N HIS A 372 16.20 -8.72 42.83
CA HIS A 372 16.02 -9.18 44.19
C HIS A 372 14.67 -9.88 44.38
N GLN A 373 13.59 -9.30 43.90
CA GLN A 373 12.25 -9.91 43.93
C GLN A 373 12.19 -11.25 43.17
N VAL A 374 12.86 -11.36 42.01
CA VAL A 374 12.96 -12.65 41.28
C VAL A 374 13.59 -13.72 42.17
N PHE A 375 14.73 -13.40 42.79
CA PHE A 375 15.45 -14.39 43.62
C PHE A 375 14.66 -14.74 44.89
N VAL A 376 14.05 -13.76 45.54
CA VAL A 376 13.17 -14.00 46.71
C VAL A 376 12.03 -14.93 46.33
N ASN A 377 11.33 -14.67 45.24
CA ASN A 377 10.22 -15.50 44.80
C ASN A 377 10.65 -16.94 44.49
N LEU A 378 11.80 -17.15 43.83
CA LEU A 378 12.33 -18.47 43.52
C LEU A 378 12.79 -19.21 44.79
N LEU A 379 13.47 -18.51 45.71
CA LEU A 379 13.91 -19.05 46.96
C LEU A 379 12.75 -19.45 47.88
N VAL A 380 11.74 -18.59 48.02
CA VAL A 380 10.51 -18.89 48.77
C VAL A 380 9.84 -20.14 48.21
N ASN A 381 9.70 -20.20 46.90
CA ASN A 381 9.11 -21.35 46.20
C ASN A 381 9.93 -22.63 46.52
N ALA A 382 11.25 -22.57 46.39
CA ALA A 382 12.15 -23.68 46.70
C ALA A 382 12.00 -24.16 48.16
N ILE A 383 12.02 -23.24 49.15
CA ILE A 383 11.84 -23.54 50.56
C ILE A 383 10.47 -24.15 50.85
N GLN A 384 9.38 -23.61 50.25
CA GLN A 384 8.03 -24.14 50.42
C GLN A 384 7.89 -25.57 49.97
N HIS A 385 8.53 -25.96 48.87
CA HIS A 385 8.39 -27.26 48.26
C HIS A 385 9.43 -28.29 48.71
N THR A 386 10.50 -27.86 49.39
CA THR A 386 11.51 -28.73 49.99
C THR A 386 11.01 -29.32 51.31
N PRO A 387 11.13 -30.62 51.58
CA PRO A 387 10.82 -31.25 52.86
C PRO A 387 11.67 -30.64 54.01
N ALA A 388 11.22 -30.80 55.25
CA ALA A 388 12.02 -30.44 56.41
C ALA A 388 13.35 -31.22 56.43
N ASN A 389 14.44 -30.56 56.85
CA ASN A 389 15.82 -31.06 56.81
C ASN A 389 16.38 -31.28 55.38
N GLY A 390 15.73 -30.68 54.35
CA GLY A 390 16.26 -30.68 52.99
C GLY A 390 17.28 -29.58 52.73
N ASN A 391 17.69 -29.45 51.48
CA ASN A 391 18.60 -28.38 51.04
C ASN A 391 18.07 -27.61 49.85
N VAL A 392 18.44 -26.35 49.73
CA VAL A 392 18.23 -25.48 48.59
C VAL A 392 19.57 -24.90 48.18
N GLU A 393 19.90 -24.99 46.91
CA GLU A 393 21.18 -24.56 46.37
C GLU A 393 21.00 -23.41 45.37
N VAL A 394 21.88 -22.41 45.47
CA VAL A 394 21.98 -21.31 44.49
C VAL A 394 23.37 -21.36 43.84
N ALA A 395 23.39 -21.51 42.53
CA ALA A 395 24.64 -21.55 41.80
C ALA A 395 24.63 -20.54 40.62
N LEU A 396 25.72 -19.83 40.46
CA LEU A 396 25.96 -18.92 39.34
C LEU A 396 26.88 -19.63 38.33
N LEU A 397 26.47 -19.66 37.09
CA LEU A 397 27.13 -20.43 36.02
C LEU A 397 27.24 -19.57 34.75
N HIS A 398 28.31 -19.82 34.00
CA HIS A 398 28.45 -19.30 32.63
C HIS A 398 28.31 -20.46 31.65
N ALA A 399 27.25 -20.51 30.88
CA ALA A 399 27.02 -21.56 29.89
C ALA A 399 26.57 -20.96 28.55
N GLY A 400 27.22 -21.38 27.46
CA GLY A 400 26.88 -20.90 26.12
C GLY A 400 27.05 -19.41 25.90
N GLY A 401 27.90 -18.72 26.70
CA GLY A 401 28.09 -17.27 26.64
C GLY A 401 26.96 -16.47 27.28
N ARG A 402 26.12 -17.11 28.09
CA ARG A 402 25.10 -16.49 28.93
C ARG A 402 25.41 -16.69 30.38
N LEU A 403 25.05 -15.72 31.20
CA LEU A 403 25.03 -15.85 32.63
C LEU A 403 23.72 -16.50 33.06
N ILE A 404 23.83 -17.50 33.94
CA ILE A 404 22.69 -18.25 34.44
C ILE A 404 22.80 -18.37 35.96
N VAL A 405 21.75 -17.98 36.68
CA VAL A 405 21.61 -18.25 38.12
C VAL A 405 20.61 -19.39 38.25
N ARG A 406 21.04 -20.48 38.88
CA ARG A 406 20.22 -21.66 39.21
C ARG A 406 19.76 -21.61 40.63
N VAL A 407 18.48 -21.83 40.86
CA VAL A 407 17.90 -22.13 42.17
C VAL A 407 17.43 -23.61 42.12
N ILE A 408 18.02 -24.46 42.91
CA ILE A 408 17.81 -25.91 42.91
C ILE A 408 17.17 -26.30 44.24
N ASP A 409 16.02 -26.94 44.17
CA ASP A 409 15.38 -27.58 45.34
C ASP A 409 15.40 -29.11 45.20
N HIS A 410 15.36 -29.81 46.32
CA HIS A 410 15.25 -31.24 46.39
C HIS A 410 13.89 -31.67 46.95
N GLY A 411 12.84 -31.01 46.45
CA GLY A 411 11.45 -31.21 46.87
C GLY A 411 10.74 -32.32 46.04
N ILE A 412 9.43 -32.16 45.97
CA ILE A 412 8.53 -33.13 45.27
C ILE A 412 8.68 -33.11 43.75
N GLY A 413 9.39 -32.10 43.22
CA GLY A 413 9.53 -31.90 41.78
C GLY A 413 8.23 -31.41 41.10
N ILE A 414 8.29 -31.32 39.78
CA ILE A 414 7.20 -30.83 38.95
C ILE A 414 6.77 -31.89 37.96
N ALA A 415 5.50 -32.25 37.95
CA ALA A 415 4.97 -33.24 37.00
C ALA A 415 5.09 -32.73 35.57
N PRO A 416 5.43 -33.55 34.57
CA PRO A 416 5.67 -33.14 33.19
C PRO A 416 4.49 -32.39 32.57
N GLU A 417 3.26 -32.79 32.89
CA GLU A 417 2.05 -32.11 32.41
C GLU A 417 1.85 -30.69 32.95
N ASN A 418 2.60 -30.29 33.96
CA ASN A 418 2.51 -28.97 34.60
C ASN A 418 3.59 -27.99 34.13
N VAL A 419 4.61 -28.46 33.44
CA VAL A 419 5.76 -27.66 33.04
C VAL A 419 5.36 -26.50 32.15
N ASP A 420 4.52 -26.71 31.15
CA ASP A 420 4.10 -25.70 30.20
C ASP A 420 3.25 -24.56 30.83
N GLY A 421 2.60 -24.88 31.96
CA GLY A 421 1.76 -23.92 32.67
C GLY A 421 2.43 -23.16 33.82
N LEU A 422 3.63 -23.54 34.23
CA LEU A 422 4.30 -23.06 35.46
C LEU A 422 4.36 -21.56 35.62
N PHE A 423 4.62 -20.87 34.52
CA PHE A 423 4.78 -19.40 34.47
C PHE A 423 3.49 -18.66 34.14
N THR A 424 2.35 -19.37 34.04
CA THR A 424 1.06 -18.72 33.85
C THR A 424 0.53 -18.17 35.18
N ARG A 425 -0.15 -17.04 35.12
CA ARG A 425 -0.72 -16.38 36.30
C ARG A 425 -1.75 -17.29 36.99
N PHE A 426 -1.71 -17.40 38.32
CA PHE A 426 -2.58 -18.25 39.14
C PHE A 426 -2.44 -19.76 38.87
N PHE A 427 -1.27 -20.20 38.40
CA PHE A 427 -1.01 -21.61 38.18
C PHE A 427 -0.92 -22.36 39.50
N GLY A 428 -1.62 -23.48 39.62
CA GLY A 428 -1.59 -24.38 40.80
C GLY A 428 -2.82 -24.30 41.71
N GLU A 429 -3.66 -23.27 41.61
CA GLU A 429 -4.88 -23.13 42.45
C GLU A 429 -6.02 -24.04 42.03
N SER A 430 -6.17 -24.29 40.74
CA SER A 430 -7.30 -25.08 40.20
C SER A 430 -7.23 -26.61 40.53
N ARG A 431 -6.10 -27.14 40.99
CA ARG A 431 -5.92 -28.59 41.18
C ARG A 431 -5.81 -29.06 42.62
N ALA A 432 -5.69 -28.16 43.57
CA ALA A 432 -5.56 -28.52 44.99
C ALA A 432 -6.93 -28.44 45.65
N GLY A 433 -7.66 -29.53 45.62
CA GLY A 433 -8.78 -29.72 46.53
C GLY A 433 -8.27 -29.64 47.96
N ASN A 434 -8.71 -28.66 48.73
CA ASN A 434 -8.73 -28.57 50.20
C ASN A 434 -7.44 -28.68 51.01
N THR A 435 -6.24 -28.66 50.44
CA THR A 435 -4.99 -28.52 51.22
C THR A 435 -4.47 -27.11 51.09
N ALA A 436 -4.33 -26.40 52.22
CA ALA A 436 -3.83 -25.03 52.33
C ALA A 436 -2.44 -24.91 51.67
N ARG A 437 -2.36 -24.57 50.39
CA ARG A 437 -1.13 -24.13 49.75
C ARG A 437 -0.91 -22.68 50.04
N GLU A 438 0.21 -22.35 50.69
CA GLU A 438 0.67 -21.00 50.93
C GLU A 438 1.19 -20.42 49.58
N GLY A 439 0.38 -19.64 48.86
CA GLY A 439 0.80 -18.90 47.64
C GLY A 439 -0.31 -18.64 46.68
N HIS A 440 -0.25 -17.50 45.98
CA HIS A 440 -1.29 -17.06 45.02
C HIS A 440 -1.03 -17.48 43.58
N GLY A 441 -0.04 -18.36 43.30
CA GLY A 441 0.34 -18.74 41.95
C GLY A 441 0.81 -17.59 41.04
N LEU A 442 1.22 -16.46 41.65
CA LEU A 442 1.72 -15.28 40.90
C LEU A 442 3.25 -15.19 40.90
N GLY A 443 3.96 -15.81 41.84
CA GLY A 443 5.41 -15.63 42.02
C GLY A 443 6.22 -15.96 40.77
N LEU A 444 6.00 -17.14 40.15
CA LEU A 444 6.70 -17.51 38.93
C LEU A 444 6.32 -16.68 37.72
N ALA A 445 5.07 -16.23 37.62
CA ALA A 445 4.63 -15.33 36.57
C ALA A 445 5.28 -13.94 36.70
N ILE A 446 5.47 -13.45 37.94
CA ILE A 446 6.21 -12.21 38.23
C ILE A 446 7.67 -12.39 37.79
N CYS A 447 8.34 -13.50 38.16
CA CYS A 447 9.71 -13.78 37.73
C CYS A 447 9.85 -13.74 36.21
N LYS A 448 8.93 -14.38 35.49
CA LYS A 448 8.93 -14.41 34.03
C LYS A 448 8.76 -13.02 33.44
N SER A 449 7.84 -12.22 33.97
CA SER A 449 7.59 -10.84 33.53
C SER A 449 8.80 -9.93 33.76
N ILE A 450 9.39 -10.01 34.95
CA ILE A 450 10.60 -9.22 35.29
C ILE A 450 11.74 -9.59 34.33
N MET A 451 12.03 -10.88 34.16
CA MET A 451 13.13 -11.32 33.29
C MET A 451 12.89 -10.98 31.83
N HIS A 452 11.66 -11.03 31.32
CA HIS A 452 11.33 -10.51 29.99
C HIS A 452 11.65 -9.01 29.86
N GLY A 453 11.31 -8.19 30.87
CA GLY A 453 11.70 -6.76 30.92
C GLY A 453 13.21 -6.56 30.89
N HIS A 454 13.97 -7.51 31.45
CA HIS A 454 15.45 -7.53 31.46
C HIS A 454 16.05 -8.21 30.23
N ARG A 455 15.27 -8.51 29.19
CA ARG A 455 15.69 -9.26 27.98
C ARG A 455 16.26 -10.64 28.28
N GLY A 456 16.00 -11.15 29.48
CA GLY A 456 16.37 -12.49 29.94
C GLY A 456 15.18 -13.45 29.93
N ASP A 457 15.36 -14.60 30.57
CA ASP A 457 14.29 -15.58 30.72
C ASP A 457 14.39 -16.33 32.06
N VAL A 458 13.28 -16.94 32.50
CA VAL A 458 13.25 -17.93 33.57
C VAL A 458 12.67 -19.21 33.01
N VAL A 459 13.40 -20.29 33.18
CA VAL A 459 13.02 -21.63 32.70
C VAL A 459 13.12 -22.68 33.80
N HIS A 460 12.30 -23.71 33.71
CA HIS A 460 12.44 -24.90 34.53
C HIS A 460 13.31 -25.93 33.79
N VAL A 461 14.21 -26.55 34.53
CA VAL A 461 15.09 -27.61 34.05
C VAL A 461 14.90 -28.83 34.94
N ALA A 462 14.93 -30.03 34.33
CA ALA A 462 14.83 -31.26 35.08
C ALA A 462 16.01 -31.43 36.07
N THR A 463 15.68 -31.74 37.34
CA THR A 463 16.67 -31.90 38.40
C THR A 463 17.07 -33.35 38.51
N PRO A 464 18.37 -33.72 38.31
CA PRO A 464 18.84 -35.08 38.58
C PRO A 464 18.65 -35.42 40.05
N GLY A 465 17.96 -36.51 40.34
CA GLY A 465 17.72 -36.96 41.71
C GLY A 465 16.41 -36.50 42.36
N GLY A 466 15.57 -35.74 41.63
CA GLY A 466 14.28 -35.22 42.12
C GLY A 466 14.37 -33.75 42.55
N GLY A 467 13.19 -33.14 42.74
CA GLY A 467 13.06 -31.69 43.01
C GLY A 467 12.86 -30.86 41.78
N ALA A 468 13.01 -29.55 41.87
CA ALA A 468 12.91 -28.62 40.76
C ALA A 468 14.13 -27.69 40.66
N THR A 469 14.52 -27.37 39.44
CA THR A 469 15.57 -26.40 39.15
C THR A 469 14.99 -25.27 38.30
N PHE A 470 15.12 -24.02 38.78
CA PHE A 470 14.79 -22.82 38.00
C PHE A 470 16.08 -22.12 37.58
N GLU A 471 16.19 -21.85 36.29
CA GLU A 471 17.30 -21.07 35.72
C GLU A 471 16.84 -19.66 35.38
N VAL A 472 17.49 -18.69 35.93
CA VAL A 472 17.36 -17.25 35.53
C VAL A 472 18.47 -16.99 34.54
N GLN A 473 18.10 -16.79 33.29
CA GLN A 473 19.01 -16.59 32.16
C GLN A 473 19.05 -15.11 31.79
N PHE A 474 20.23 -14.51 31.84
CA PHE A 474 20.46 -13.14 31.41
C PHE A 474 20.76 -13.07 29.92
N ALA A 475 20.39 -11.93 29.27
CA ALA A 475 20.72 -11.70 27.88
C ALA A 475 22.26 -11.76 27.67
N ARG A 476 22.66 -12.13 26.49
CA ARG A 476 24.06 -12.05 26.07
C ARG A 476 24.39 -10.56 25.87
N ASP A 477 25.45 -10.05 26.51
CA ASP A 477 26.01 -8.72 26.26
C ASP A 477 26.48 -8.55 24.80
#